data_505ac001b37a96075c3e1571c3303f18
#
_entry.id   505ac001b37a96075c3e1571c3303f18
#
_cell.length_a   1.000
_cell.length_b   1.000
_cell.length_c   1.000
_cell.angle_alpha   90.00
_cell.angle_beta   90.00
_cell.angle_gamma   90.00
#
_symmetry.space_group_name_H-M   'P 1'
#
loop_
_entity.id
_entity.type
_entity.pdbx_description
1 polymer ?
#
loop_
_entity_poly.entity_id
_entity_poly.type
_entity_poly.pdbx_seq_one_letter_code
_entity_poly.pdbx_strand_id
1 'polypeptide(L)'
;ENLLVQLAMENSARTGKPIDQRAIDNVAKEIQQEYYYKYDTSLNGLMKNYPDLIDSREFLRYVHNINYDVLEKDIELREELLRLNVKTYCATNGSKEHAINCMKKIGIDDLFEGKIMDIVDFNFKPKPNPKSLNLMCQKFQIPTNEETVYIEDICKNLSSDAAKDMIKVWFINDEPINNIDKYKDVIDYKIDNLALFLKKIRLLKEE
;
A
#
# COMPACT_ATOMS: atom_id res chain seq x y z
N GLU A 1 19.33 -1.00 14.75
CA GLU A 1 19.56 -1.89 15.93
C GLU A 1 19.67 -1.08 17.22
N ASN A 2 20.54 -0.05 17.28
CA ASN A 2 20.74 0.76 18.48
C ASN A 2 19.46 1.48 18.97
N LEU A 3 18.61 1.98 18.07
CA LEU A 3 17.38 2.68 18.45
C LEU A 3 16.38 1.74 19.14
N LEU A 4 16.16 0.54 18.60
CA LEU A 4 15.22 -0.44 19.20
C LEU A 4 15.71 -0.91 20.57
N VAL A 5 17.03 -1.09 20.74
CA VAL A 5 17.63 -1.43 22.02
C VAL A 5 17.43 -0.29 23.02
N GLN A 6 17.67 0.96 22.62
CA GLN A 6 17.45 2.13 23.50
C GLN A 6 15.98 2.22 23.94
N LEU A 7 15.04 2.07 23.03
CA LEU A 7 13.60 2.09 23.33
C LEU A 7 13.18 0.91 24.21
N ALA A 8 13.77 -0.27 24.00
CA ALA A 8 13.55 -1.41 24.90
C ALA A 8 14.12 -1.16 26.31
N MET A 9 15.25 -0.46 26.43
CA MET A 9 15.81 -0.03 27.71
C MET A 9 14.87 0.94 28.44
N GLU A 10 14.36 1.95 27.74
CA GLU A 10 13.39 2.91 28.29
C GLU A 10 12.10 2.21 28.76
N ASN A 11 11.58 1.27 27.96
CA ASN A 11 10.41 0.46 28.32
C ASN A 11 10.69 -0.45 29.52
N SER A 12 11.86 -1.08 29.58
CA SER A 12 12.31 -1.89 30.73
C SER A 12 12.39 -1.07 32.01
N ALA A 13 12.98 0.13 31.95
CA ALA A 13 13.05 1.05 33.09
C ALA A 13 11.66 1.43 33.59
N ARG A 14 10.68 1.58 32.71
CA ARG A 14 9.29 1.93 33.07
C ARG A 14 8.49 0.74 33.61
N THR A 15 8.70 -0.45 33.09
CA THR A 15 7.85 -1.63 33.37
C THR A 15 8.48 -2.65 34.30
N GLY A 16 9.79 -2.54 34.59
CA GLY A 16 10.56 -3.52 35.35
C GLY A 16 10.80 -4.87 34.65
N LYS A 17 10.47 -4.98 33.37
CA LYS A 17 10.67 -6.22 32.61
C LYS A 17 12.10 -6.32 32.06
N PRO A 18 12.68 -7.53 31.99
CA PRO A 18 14.03 -7.71 31.46
C PRO A 18 14.12 -7.36 29.98
N ILE A 19 15.30 -6.90 29.55
CA ILE A 19 15.60 -6.62 28.14
C ILE A 19 16.14 -7.94 27.53
N ASP A 20 15.33 -8.55 26.69
CA ASP A 20 15.70 -9.68 25.85
C ASP A 20 15.25 -9.40 24.41
N GLN A 21 15.56 -10.31 23.47
CA GLN A 21 15.16 -10.16 22.07
C GLN A 21 13.63 -9.99 21.92
N ARG A 22 12.86 -10.71 22.73
CA ARG A 22 11.39 -10.61 22.71
C ARG A 22 10.89 -9.24 23.16
N ALA A 23 11.55 -8.60 24.12
CA ALA A 23 11.22 -7.23 24.55
C ALA A 23 11.49 -6.23 23.42
N ILE A 24 12.62 -6.39 22.71
CA ILE A 24 12.96 -5.55 21.55
C ILE A 24 11.94 -5.74 20.41
N ASP A 25 11.58 -6.97 20.09
CA ASP A 25 10.59 -7.29 19.05
C ASP A 25 9.20 -6.72 19.38
N ASN A 26 8.80 -6.77 20.66
CA ASN A 26 7.53 -6.20 21.09
C ASN A 26 7.52 -4.68 20.95
N VAL A 27 8.58 -4.00 21.37
CA VAL A 27 8.73 -2.53 21.21
C VAL A 27 8.72 -2.15 19.73
N ALA A 28 9.39 -2.92 18.86
CA ALA A 28 9.38 -2.68 17.43
C ALA A 28 7.95 -2.78 16.85
N LYS A 29 7.18 -3.80 17.24
CA LYS A 29 5.78 -3.97 16.82
C LYS A 29 4.88 -2.86 17.32
N GLU A 30 5.01 -2.47 18.59
CA GLU A 30 4.24 -1.36 19.18
C GLU A 30 4.49 -0.05 18.42
N ILE A 31 5.76 0.27 18.15
CA ILE A 31 6.15 1.46 17.37
C ILE A 31 5.62 1.38 15.94
N GLN A 32 5.75 0.23 15.30
CA GLN A 32 5.24 0.03 13.94
C GLN A 32 3.75 0.31 13.86
N GLN A 33 2.97 -0.24 14.80
CA GLN A 33 1.52 -0.03 14.85
C GLN A 33 1.16 1.42 15.18
N GLU A 34 1.75 2.00 16.25
CA GLU A 34 1.49 3.39 16.63
C GLU A 34 1.77 4.34 15.48
N TYR A 35 2.93 4.19 14.83
CA TYR A 35 3.34 5.10 13.76
C TYR A 35 2.52 4.91 12.49
N TYR A 36 2.12 3.67 12.19
CA TYR A 36 1.21 3.41 11.09
C TYR A 36 -0.14 4.14 11.28
N TYR A 37 -0.73 4.05 12.48
CA TYR A 37 -2.00 4.73 12.77
C TYR A 37 -1.88 6.25 12.80
N LYS A 38 -0.78 6.78 13.33
CA LYS A 38 -0.61 8.22 13.56
C LYS A 38 -0.05 8.98 12.37
N TYR A 39 0.74 8.30 11.52
CA TYR A 39 1.49 8.94 10.42
C TYR A 39 1.26 8.27 9.06
N ASP A 40 0.27 7.39 8.95
CA ASP A 40 -0.13 6.63 7.76
C ASP A 40 0.89 5.59 7.26
N THR A 41 2.16 5.68 7.67
CA THR A 41 3.19 4.65 7.50
C THR A 41 4.15 4.67 8.69
N SER A 42 4.72 3.51 9.01
CA SER A 42 5.75 3.40 10.04
C SER A 42 6.99 4.23 9.69
N LEU A 43 7.35 4.28 8.39
CA LEU A 43 8.46 5.09 7.90
C LEU A 43 8.27 6.59 8.18
N ASN A 44 7.09 7.14 7.93
CA ASN A 44 6.81 8.54 8.20
C ASN A 44 6.93 8.86 9.71
N GLY A 45 6.45 7.94 10.55
CA GLY A 45 6.62 8.06 11.99
C GLY A 45 8.09 8.06 12.40
N LEU A 46 8.88 7.16 11.84
CA LEU A 46 10.33 7.09 12.10
C LEU A 46 11.06 8.35 11.63
N MET A 47 10.83 8.79 10.40
CA MET A 47 11.45 10.02 9.86
C MET A 47 11.09 11.27 10.68
N LYS A 48 9.87 11.33 11.20
CA LYS A 48 9.43 12.47 12.00
C LYS A 48 10.04 12.50 13.40
N ASN A 49 10.14 11.34 14.04
CA ASN A 49 10.59 11.25 15.42
C ASN A 49 12.13 11.06 15.53
N TYR A 50 12.76 10.54 14.47
CA TYR A 50 14.20 10.24 14.42
C TYR A 50 14.82 10.68 13.10
N PRO A 51 14.71 11.96 12.70
CA PRO A 51 15.11 12.44 11.36
C PRO A 51 16.60 12.21 11.06
N ASP A 52 17.45 12.29 12.06
CA ASP A 52 18.90 12.14 11.90
C ASP A 52 19.38 10.69 11.88
N LEU A 53 18.49 9.73 12.19
CA LEU A 53 18.83 8.31 12.31
C LEU A 53 18.25 7.46 11.16
N ILE A 54 17.30 7.99 10.39
CA ILE A 54 16.56 7.22 9.41
C ILE A 54 16.89 7.66 7.98
N ASP A 55 17.61 6.82 7.25
CA ASP A 55 17.64 6.90 5.79
C ASP A 55 16.41 6.18 5.22
N SER A 56 15.52 6.94 4.60
CA SER A 56 14.26 6.42 4.10
C SER A 56 14.42 5.39 2.98
N ARG A 57 15.46 5.52 2.14
CA ARG A 57 15.72 4.58 1.04
C ARG A 57 16.34 3.29 1.57
N GLU A 58 17.24 3.40 2.54
CA GLU A 58 17.81 2.23 3.20
C GLU A 58 16.72 1.47 3.96
N PHE A 59 15.85 2.17 4.69
CA PHE A 59 14.71 1.57 5.37
C PHE A 59 13.81 0.80 4.38
N LEU A 60 13.42 1.41 3.26
CA LEU A 60 12.57 0.76 2.26
C LEU A 60 13.23 -0.48 1.67
N ARG A 61 14.54 -0.46 1.38
CA ARG A 61 15.27 -1.65 0.93
C ARG A 61 15.28 -2.76 1.98
N TYR A 62 15.47 -2.40 3.24
CA TYR A 62 15.51 -3.36 4.33
C TYR A 62 14.17 -4.06 4.55
N VAL A 63 13.09 -3.30 4.69
CA VAL A 63 11.75 -3.87 4.95
C VAL A 63 11.18 -4.67 3.78
N HIS A 64 11.63 -4.40 2.57
CA HIS A 64 11.21 -5.12 1.35
C HIS A 64 12.21 -6.21 0.92
N ASN A 65 13.27 -6.46 1.71
CA ASN A 65 14.13 -7.63 1.51
C ASN A 65 13.48 -8.88 2.10
N ILE A 66 12.43 -9.34 1.46
CA ILE A 66 11.58 -10.45 1.87
C ILE A 66 11.59 -11.57 0.83
N ASN A 67 11.14 -12.76 1.22
CA ASN A 67 10.97 -13.85 0.27
C ASN A 67 9.68 -13.66 -0.56
N TYR A 68 9.83 -13.45 -1.87
CA TYR A 68 8.71 -13.33 -2.82
C TYR A 68 8.27 -14.67 -3.41
N ASP A 69 8.92 -15.79 -3.10
CA ASP A 69 8.60 -17.11 -3.66
C ASP A 69 7.28 -17.69 -3.14
N VAL A 70 6.68 -17.03 -2.16
CA VAL A 70 5.32 -17.31 -1.69
C VAL A 70 4.24 -16.89 -2.69
N LEU A 71 4.60 -16.04 -3.66
CA LEU A 71 3.69 -15.58 -4.70
C LEU A 71 3.84 -16.49 -5.93
N GLU A 72 2.71 -16.83 -6.54
CA GLU A 72 2.63 -17.63 -7.75
C GLU A 72 2.12 -16.81 -8.92
N LYS A 73 2.36 -17.29 -10.14
CA LYS A 73 1.84 -16.64 -11.37
C LYS A 73 0.33 -16.68 -11.39
N ASP A 74 -0.29 -15.53 -11.62
CA ASP A 74 -1.73 -15.39 -11.85
C ASP A 74 -2.00 -15.21 -13.35
N ILE A 75 -2.17 -16.34 -14.03
CA ILE A 75 -2.39 -16.37 -15.48
C ILE A 75 -3.74 -15.73 -15.83
N GLU A 76 -4.78 -15.97 -15.03
CA GLU A 76 -6.12 -15.43 -15.27
C GLU A 76 -6.13 -13.90 -15.14
N LEU A 77 -5.51 -13.37 -14.11
CA LEU A 77 -5.34 -11.92 -13.95
C LEU A 77 -4.60 -11.30 -15.13
N ARG A 78 -3.48 -11.90 -15.55
CA ARG A 78 -2.72 -11.42 -16.70
C ARG A 78 -3.56 -11.37 -17.97
N GLU A 79 -4.29 -12.45 -18.26
CA GLU A 79 -5.14 -12.53 -19.47
C GLU A 79 -6.23 -11.46 -19.45
N GLU A 80 -6.91 -11.27 -18.33
CA GLU A 80 -7.96 -10.26 -18.24
C GLU A 80 -7.41 -8.83 -18.32
N LEU A 81 -6.24 -8.55 -17.75
CA LEU A 81 -5.55 -7.25 -17.91
C LEU A 81 -5.22 -6.97 -19.39
N LEU A 82 -4.77 -7.98 -20.15
CA LEU A 82 -4.48 -7.83 -21.57
C LEU A 82 -5.75 -7.63 -22.41
N ARG A 83 -6.84 -8.32 -22.07
CA ARG A 83 -8.12 -8.27 -22.82
C ARG A 83 -8.91 -6.99 -22.52
N LEU A 84 -8.76 -6.41 -21.32
CA LEU A 84 -9.58 -5.29 -20.86
C LEU A 84 -9.39 -4.02 -21.71
N ASN A 85 -8.25 -3.87 -22.38
CA ASN A 85 -7.91 -2.75 -23.26
C ASN A 85 -8.15 -1.36 -22.59
N VAL A 86 -7.75 -1.22 -21.33
CA VAL A 86 -7.76 0.05 -20.58
C VAL A 86 -6.37 0.36 -20.07
N LYS A 87 -6.13 1.64 -19.80
CA LYS A 87 -4.88 2.07 -19.16
C LYS A 87 -4.91 1.64 -17.69
N THR A 88 -3.87 0.94 -17.26
CA THR A 88 -3.70 0.50 -15.88
C THR A 88 -2.46 1.14 -15.26
N TYR A 89 -2.54 1.49 -13.98
CA TYR A 89 -1.48 2.15 -13.23
C TYR A 89 -1.40 1.58 -11.82
N CYS A 90 -0.23 1.71 -11.18
CA CYS A 90 -0.04 1.28 -9.79
C CYS A 90 0.43 2.46 -8.93
N ALA A 91 -0.29 2.70 -7.83
CA ALA A 91 0.09 3.62 -6.75
C ALA A 91 0.34 2.84 -5.47
N THR A 92 1.56 2.84 -4.96
CA THR A 92 1.92 2.10 -3.74
C THR A 92 2.47 3.00 -2.64
N ASN A 93 2.09 2.72 -1.37
CA ASN A 93 2.73 3.31 -0.20
C ASN A 93 4.05 2.61 0.16
N GLY A 94 4.36 1.50 -0.50
CA GLY A 94 5.66 0.83 -0.45
C GLY A 94 6.64 1.40 -1.46
N SER A 95 7.77 0.71 -1.68
CA SER A 95 8.74 1.07 -2.72
C SER A 95 8.34 0.52 -4.09
N LYS A 96 8.76 1.20 -5.13
CA LYS A 96 8.59 0.77 -6.53
C LYS A 96 9.22 -0.60 -6.77
N GLU A 97 10.39 -0.84 -6.20
CA GLU A 97 11.11 -2.10 -6.31
C GLU A 97 10.29 -3.27 -5.72
N HIS A 98 9.68 -3.06 -4.55
CA HIS A 98 8.78 -4.04 -3.96
C HIS A 98 7.59 -4.36 -4.89
N ALA A 99 6.92 -3.34 -5.40
CA ALA A 99 5.81 -3.53 -6.34
C ALA A 99 6.23 -4.32 -7.59
N ILE A 100 7.38 -3.97 -8.18
CA ILE A 100 7.94 -4.68 -9.35
C ILE A 100 8.25 -6.14 -9.00
N ASN A 101 8.85 -6.42 -7.84
CA ASN A 101 9.17 -7.80 -7.44
C ASN A 101 7.91 -8.65 -7.24
N CYS A 102 6.87 -8.09 -6.62
CA CYS A 102 5.56 -8.75 -6.54
C CYS A 102 4.99 -9.01 -7.93
N MET A 103 4.94 -7.99 -8.79
CA MET A 103 4.39 -8.12 -10.15
C MET A 103 5.15 -9.13 -11.00
N LYS A 104 6.48 -9.23 -10.89
CA LYS A 104 7.29 -10.27 -11.55
C LYS A 104 6.88 -11.67 -11.14
N LYS A 105 6.65 -11.88 -9.84
CA LYS A 105 6.23 -13.20 -9.34
C LYS A 105 4.85 -13.58 -9.83
N ILE A 106 3.90 -12.65 -9.82
CA ILE A 106 2.55 -12.90 -10.34
C ILE A 106 2.46 -12.83 -11.88
N GLY A 107 3.52 -12.38 -12.58
CA GLY A 107 3.65 -12.44 -14.03
C GLY A 107 2.98 -11.31 -14.80
N ILE A 108 2.93 -10.09 -14.22
CA ILE A 108 2.27 -8.91 -14.82
C ILE A 108 3.15 -7.67 -14.88
N ASP A 109 4.44 -7.75 -14.53
CA ASP A 109 5.34 -6.60 -14.40
C ASP A 109 5.52 -5.82 -15.71
N ASP A 110 5.58 -6.50 -16.84
CA ASP A 110 5.67 -5.89 -18.18
C ASP A 110 4.45 -5.01 -18.51
N LEU A 111 3.28 -5.32 -17.97
CA LEU A 111 2.06 -4.54 -18.18
C LEU A 111 2.07 -3.20 -17.43
N PHE A 112 2.92 -3.07 -16.41
CA PHE A 112 3.04 -1.88 -15.56
C PHE A 112 4.38 -1.13 -15.73
N GLU A 113 5.18 -1.47 -16.74
CA GLU A 113 6.44 -0.76 -17.00
C GLU A 113 6.18 0.74 -17.23
N GLY A 114 6.89 1.60 -16.48
CA GLY A 114 6.72 3.06 -16.53
C GLY A 114 5.41 3.59 -15.91
N LYS A 115 4.55 2.73 -15.35
CA LYS A 115 3.20 3.06 -14.85
C LYS A 115 3.06 2.94 -13.33
N ILE A 116 4.16 2.86 -12.59
CA ILE A 116 4.18 2.72 -11.13
C ILE A 116 4.65 4.03 -10.50
N MET A 117 3.92 4.50 -9.49
CA MET A 117 4.37 5.54 -8.56
C MET A 117 4.35 4.99 -7.13
N ASP A 118 5.42 5.31 -6.40
CA ASP A 118 5.66 4.82 -5.05
C ASP A 118 5.70 5.95 -4.01
N ILE A 119 5.96 5.60 -2.77
CA ILE A 119 6.03 6.56 -1.65
C ILE A 119 7.09 7.65 -1.86
N VAL A 120 8.18 7.36 -2.57
CA VAL A 120 9.22 8.34 -2.89
C VAL A 120 8.72 9.31 -3.95
N ASP A 121 8.07 8.83 -5.01
CA ASP A 121 7.42 9.65 -6.03
C ASP A 121 6.35 10.57 -5.41
N PHE A 122 5.70 10.13 -4.33
CA PHE A 122 4.72 10.90 -3.56
C PHE A 122 5.33 11.84 -2.53
N ASN A 123 6.66 12.00 -2.51
CA ASN A 123 7.37 12.82 -1.51
C ASN A 123 6.98 12.44 -0.07
N PHE A 124 6.93 11.14 0.20
CA PHE A 124 6.55 10.55 1.50
C PHE A 124 5.19 11.03 2.03
N LYS A 125 4.25 11.32 1.12
CA LYS A 125 2.84 11.56 1.45
C LYS A 125 2.02 10.35 1.05
N PRO A 126 1.82 9.38 1.97
CA PRO A 126 1.14 8.13 1.64
C PRO A 126 -0.34 8.35 1.35
N LYS A 127 -0.95 7.43 0.61
CA LYS A 127 -2.41 7.33 0.53
C LYS A 127 -2.96 7.14 1.96
N PRO A 128 -4.04 7.77 2.35
CA PRO A 128 -5.05 8.48 1.55
C PRO A 128 -4.77 9.96 1.30
N ASN A 129 -3.54 10.47 1.56
CA ASN A 129 -3.25 11.88 1.32
C ASN A 129 -3.60 12.23 -0.14
N PRO A 130 -4.47 13.24 -0.40
CA PRO A 130 -4.91 13.55 -1.76
C PRO A 130 -3.77 13.98 -2.69
N LYS A 131 -2.65 14.48 -2.15
CA LYS A 131 -1.49 14.88 -2.95
C LYS A 131 -0.86 13.71 -3.71
N SER A 132 -0.84 12.50 -3.15
CA SER A 132 -0.30 11.32 -3.81
C SER A 132 -1.10 10.93 -5.05
N LEU A 133 -2.41 10.78 -4.93
CA LEU A 133 -3.26 10.48 -6.08
C LEU A 133 -3.31 11.63 -7.08
N ASN A 134 -3.36 12.88 -6.64
CA ASN A 134 -3.31 14.05 -7.53
C ASN A 134 -2.02 14.07 -8.36
N LEU A 135 -0.86 13.80 -7.76
CA LEU A 135 0.41 13.69 -8.48
C LEU A 135 0.37 12.59 -9.54
N MET A 136 -0.21 11.44 -9.20
CA MET A 136 -0.36 10.32 -10.13
C MET A 136 -1.30 10.68 -11.28
N CYS A 137 -2.48 11.24 -10.97
CA CYS A 137 -3.46 11.63 -11.97
C CYS A 137 -2.91 12.69 -12.93
N GLN A 138 -2.15 13.67 -12.42
CA GLN A 138 -1.47 14.67 -13.24
C GLN A 138 -0.40 14.05 -14.14
N LYS A 139 0.48 13.20 -13.59
CA LYS A 139 1.57 12.57 -14.33
C LYS A 139 1.07 11.71 -15.48
N PHE A 140 0.04 10.93 -15.27
CA PHE A 140 -0.47 9.96 -16.23
C PHE A 140 -1.75 10.42 -16.95
N GLN A 141 -2.20 11.65 -16.69
CA GLN A 141 -3.43 12.21 -17.24
C GLN A 141 -4.66 11.31 -17.00
N ILE A 142 -4.79 10.83 -15.75
CA ILE A 142 -5.90 9.97 -15.33
C ILE A 142 -7.10 10.87 -14.99
N PRO A 143 -8.27 10.63 -15.58
CA PRO A 143 -9.50 11.33 -15.17
C PRO A 143 -9.82 11.08 -13.70
N THR A 144 -10.34 12.10 -13.00
CA THR A 144 -10.75 11.98 -11.59
C THR A 144 -12.28 11.95 -11.45
N ASN A 145 -12.93 11.13 -12.27
CA ASN A 145 -14.37 10.95 -12.35
C ASN A 145 -14.72 9.45 -12.43
N GLU A 146 -15.98 9.13 -12.70
CA GLU A 146 -16.51 7.76 -12.82
C GLU A 146 -15.92 6.93 -13.98
N GLU A 147 -15.12 7.51 -14.86
CA GLU A 147 -14.37 6.74 -15.86
C GLU A 147 -13.13 6.02 -15.27
N THR A 148 -12.75 6.38 -14.03
CA THR A 148 -11.62 5.80 -13.33
C THR A 148 -12.07 4.89 -12.20
N VAL A 149 -11.59 3.66 -12.20
CA VAL A 149 -11.77 2.70 -11.12
C VAL A 149 -10.54 2.70 -10.23
N TYR A 150 -10.72 3.02 -8.96
CA TYR A 150 -9.69 3.01 -7.93
C TYR A 150 -9.85 1.79 -7.03
N ILE A 151 -8.91 0.85 -7.12
CA ILE A 151 -8.94 -0.43 -6.39
C ILE A 151 -7.90 -0.39 -5.27
N GLU A 152 -8.29 -0.75 -4.07
CA GLU A 152 -7.45 -0.75 -2.86
C GLU A 152 -7.81 -1.91 -1.93
N ASP A 153 -6.82 -2.41 -1.24
CA ASP A 153 -6.94 -3.41 -0.18
C ASP A 153 -7.09 -2.77 1.21
N ILE A 154 -6.64 -1.54 1.40
CA ILE A 154 -6.80 -0.77 2.64
C ILE A 154 -7.96 0.22 2.49
N CYS A 155 -9.09 -0.05 3.15
CA CYS A 155 -10.31 0.79 3.08
C CYS A 155 -10.06 2.28 3.31
N LYS A 156 -9.14 2.62 4.23
CA LYS A 156 -8.75 4.00 4.50
C LYS A 156 -8.25 4.73 3.25
N ASN A 157 -7.54 4.04 2.36
CA ASN A 157 -6.99 4.66 1.16
C ASN A 157 -8.07 5.09 0.16
N LEU A 158 -9.22 4.40 0.15
CA LEU A 158 -10.38 4.77 -0.67
C LEU A 158 -11.03 6.09 -0.25
N SER A 159 -10.78 6.57 0.98
CA SER A 159 -11.33 7.82 1.49
C SER A 159 -10.56 9.07 1.06
N SER A 160 -9.61 8.96 0.12
CA SER A 160 -8.88 10.10 -0.40
C SER A 160 -9.80 11.08 -1.14
N ASP A 161 -9.73 12.38 -0.80
CA ASP A 161 -10.49 13.42 -1.49
C ASP A 161 -10.16 13.47 -3.00
N ALA A 162 -8.97 13.06 -3.40
CA ALA A 162 -8.59 12.98 -4.82
C ALA A 162 -9.34 11.88 -5.59
N ALA A 163 -9.91 10.91 -4.89
CA ALA A 163 -10.70 9.82 -5.46
C ALA A 163 -12.22 9.97 -5.25
N LYS A 164 -12.69 11.14 -4.78
CA LYS A 164 -14.09 11.33 -4.37
C LYS A 164 -15.10 10.99 -5.47
N ASP A 165 -14.79 11.33 -6.72
CA ASP A 165 -15.64 11.13 -7.89
C ASP A 165 -15.25 9.89 -8.72
N MET A 166 -14.26 9.11 -8.30
CA MET A 166 -13.88 7.84 -8.91
C MET A 166 -14.75 6.69 -8.40
N ILE A 167 -14.85 5.61 -9.17
CA ILE A 167 -15.45 4.36 -8.69
C ILE A 167 -14.47 3.68 -7.76
N LYS A 168 -14.86 3.49 -6.49
CA LYS A 168 -14.01 2.96 -5.42
C LYS A 168 -14.32 1.50 -5.13
N VAL A 169 -13.33 0.66 -5.32
CA VAL A 169 -13.44 -0.80 -5.18
C VAL A 169 -12.52 -1.26 -4.05
N TRP A 170 -13.09 -1.87 -3.04
CA TRP A 170 -12.32 -2.51 -2.00
C TRP A 170 -12.04 -3.98 -2.36
N PHE A 171 -10.74 -4.31 -2.44
CA PHE A 171 -10.28 -5.69 -2.50
C PHE A 171 -10.26 -6.26 -1.08
N ILE A 172 -11.18 -7.18 -0.80
CA ILE A 172 -11.40 -7.75 0.54
C ILE A 172 -10.16 -8.54 0.99
N ASN A 173 -9.70 -8.24 2.20
CA ASN A 173 -8.70 -9.03 2.91
C ASN A 173 -9.03 -9.05 4.40
N ASP A 174 -8.38 -9.95 5.14
CA ASP A 174 -8.62 -10.16 6.58
C ASP A 174 -7.72 -9.24 7.46
N GLU A 175 -7.16 -8.17 6.90
CA GLU A 175 -6.30 -7.27 7.64
C GLU A 175 -7.08 -6.50 8.72
N PRO A 176 -6.67 -6.57 10.01
CA PRO A 176 -7.37 -5.93 11.12
C PRO A 176 -7.49 -4.40 11.00
N ILE A 177 -6.64 -3.80 10.15
CA ILE A 177 -6.63 -2.35 9.89
C ILE A 177 -7.87 -1.88 9.10
N ASN A 178 -8.55 -2.80 8.41
CA ASN A 178 -9.72 -2.48 7.62
C ASN A 178 -10.96 -2.36 8.53
N ASN A 179 -11.15 -1.16 9.10
CA ASN A 179 -12.38 -0.82 9.80
C ASN A 179 -13.48 -0.49 8.79
N ILE A 180 -14.17 -1.52 8.29
CA ILE A 180 -15.20 -1.41 7.27
C ILE A 180 -16.35 -0.48 7.68
N ASP A 181 -16.76 -0.48 8.95
CA ASP A 181 -17.85 0.35 9.43
C ASP A 181 -17.55 1.84 9.29
N LYS A 182 -16.28 2.22 9.41
CA LYS A 182 -15.84 3.60 9.26
C LYS A 182 -15.82 4.06 7.79
N TYR A 183 -15.57 3.14 6.86
CA TYR A 183 -15.34 3.47 5.45
C TYR A 183 -16.41 2.92 4.49
N LYS A 184 -17.47 2.31 5.00
CA LYS A 184 -18.54 1.69 4.18
C LYS A 184 -19.18 2.66 3.18
N ASP A 185 -19.32 3.93 3.56
CA ASP A 185 -20.00 4.94 2.73
C ASP A 185 -19.11 5.46 1.58
N VAL A 186 -17.82 5.14 1.57
CA VAL A 186 -16.90 5.50 0.48
C VAL A 186 -16.57 4.34 -0.45
N ILE A 187 -17.14 3.14 -0.20
CA ILE A 187 -16.89 1.93 -0.99
C ILE A 187 -18.08 1.71 -1.91
N ASP A 188 -17.84 1.76 -3.22
CA ASP A 188 -18.88 1.49 -4.21
C ASP A 188 -19.04 -0.02 -4.46
N TYR A 189 -17.92 -0.76 -4.52
CA TYR A 189 -17.90 -2.21 -4.75
C TYR A 189 -16.91 -2.93 -3.83
N LYS A 190 -17.21 -4.21 -3.55
CA LYS A 190 -16.34 -5.13 -2.81
C LYS A 190 -16.02 -6.33 -3.67
N ILE A 191 -14.76 -6.71 -3.73
CA ILE A 191 -14.28 -7.85 -4.52
C ILE A 191 -13.29 -8.68 -3.70
N ASP A 192 -13.24 -9.96 -3.97
CA ASP A 192 -12.30 -10.94 -3.42
C ASP A 192 -11.44 -11.60 -4.52
N ASN A 193 -11.78 -11.35 -5.79
CA ASN A 193 -11.05 -11.85 -6.94
C ASN A 193 -10.96 -10.77 -8.03
N LEU A 194 -9.74 -10.28 -8.26
CA LEU A 194 -9.50 -9.19 -9.20
C LEU A 194 -9.68 -9.64 -10.66
N ALA A 195 -9.22 -10.83 -11.03
CA ALA A 195 -9.37 -11.36 -12.38
C ALA A 195 -10.86 -11.49 -12.77
N LEU A 196 -11.66 -12.05 -11.87
CA LEU A 196 -13.10 -12.18 -12.08
C LEU A 196 -13.79 -10.81 -12.19
N PHE A 197 -13.38 -9.83 -11.40
CA PHE A 197 -13.90 -8.47 -11.47
C PHE A 197 -13.59 -7.82 -12.83
N LEU A 198 -12.34 -7.90 -13.30
CA LEU A 198 -11.92 -7.36 -14.60
C LEU A 198 -12.68 -8.02 -15.74
N LYS A 199 -12.88 -9.35 -15.69
CA LYS A 199 -13.68 -10.10 -16.65
C LYS A 199 -15.13 -9.58 -16.73
N LYS A 200 -15.76 -9.33 -15.58
CA LYS A 200 -17.12 -8.78 -15.53
C LYS A 200 -17.20 -7.38 -16.16
N ILE A 201 -16.25 -6.49 -15.85
CA ILE A 201 -16.18 -5.14 -16.47
C ILE A 201 -16.03 -5.25 -17.98
N ARG A 202 -15.16 -6.14 -18.47
CA ARG A 202 -14.95 -6.32 -19.91
C ARG A 202 -16.23 -6.78 -20.62
N LEU A 203 -16.91 -7.76 -20.07
CA LEU A 203 -18.17 -8.26 -20.66
C LEU A 203 -19.26 -7.18 -20.71
N LEU A 204 -19.38 -6.32 -19.72
CA LEU A 204 -20.31 -5.20 -19.72
C LEU A 204 -20.00 -4.13 -20.79
N LYS A 205 -18.77 -4.07 -21.29
CA LYS A 205 -18.38 -3.16 -22.38
C LYS A 205 -18.63 -3.73 -23.77
N GLU A 206 -18.80 -5.05 -23.88
CA GLU A 206 -19.03 -5.76 -25.14
C GLU A 206 -20.55 -5.84 -25.49
N GLU A 207 -21.42 -5.53 -24.53
CA GLU A 207 -22.88 -5.38 -24.70
C GLU A 207 -23.25 -3.96 -25.16
#